data_8a3f21f6c1f2f84234172d905d3acf8f
#
_entry.id   8a3f21f6c1f2f84234172d905d3acf8f
#
_cell.length_a   1.000
_cell.length_b   1.000
_cell.length_c   1.000
_cell.angle_alpha   90.00
_cell.angle_beta   90.00
_cell.angle_gamma   90.00
#
_symmetry.space_group_name_H-M   'P 1'
#
loop_
_entity.id
_entity.type
_entity.pdbx_description
1 polymer ?
#
loop_
_entity_poly.entity_id
_entity_poly.type
_entity_poly.pdbx_seq_one_letter_code
_entity_poly.pdbx_strand_id
1 'polypeptide(L)'
;MVINIQDKQSQHKAMSAWDDVLVIDDQLSSEEKILKSSVRSYCQEKLLPRIIDDNRNENFSREIFNEMGELGILGSYLHGYGCAGTNYVSYGLIAREIENIDSAYRSIMSVQTSLVMFHIYQFGTDAQKEEYLPRLAKGEIIGSCLLYTSPSPRDGT
;
A
#
# COMPACT_ATOMS: atom_id res chain seq x y z
N MET A 1 9.01 10.64 42.77
CA MET A 1 7.66 10.64 42.19
C MET A 1 7.52 9.41 41.32
N VAL A 2 6.92 8.34 41.86
CA VAL A 2 6.80 7.04 41.12
C VAL A 2 5.54 7.14 40.29
N ILE A 3 5.69 7.27 38.99
CA ILE A 3 4.55 7.23 38.03
C ILE A 3 4.07 5.79 37.98
N ASN A 4 2.81 5.58 38.41
CA ASN A 4 2.19 4.29 38.52
C ASN A 4 2.02 3.68 37.11
N ILE A 5 2.50 2.45 36.92
CA ILE A 5 2.42 1.72 35.64
C ILE A 5 0.97 1.53 35.16
N GLN A 6 0.03 1.47 36.09
CA GLN A 6 -1.40 1.40 35.80
C GLN A 6 -1.95 2.67 35.12
N ASP A 7 -1.42 3.86 35.45
CA ASP A 7 -1.82 5.13 34.80
C ASP A 7 -1.32 5.19 33.34
N LYS A 8 -0.13 4.63 33.05
CA LYS A 8 0.36 4.54 31.67
C LYS A 8 -0.46 3.60 30.80
N GLN A 9 -0.92 2.48 31.36
CA GLN A 9 -1.78 1.54 30.63
C GLN A 9 -3.19 2.10 30.40
N SER A 10 -3.75 2.86 31.33
CA SER A 10 -5.05 3.51 31.13
C SER A 10 -4.98 4.68 30.15
N GLN A 11 -3.89 5.45 30.13
CA GLN A 11 -3.66 6.49 29.13
C GLN A 11 -3.43 5.91 27.74
N HIS A 12 -2.70 4.80 27.62
CA HIS A 12 -2.52 4.08 26.34
C HIS A 12 -3.85 3.50 25.83
N LYS A 13 -4.68 3.00 26.73
CA LYS A 13 -6.01 2.47 26.38
C LYS A 13 -7.00 3.57 26.00
N ALA A 14 -6.90 4.75 26.61
CA ALA A 14 -7.71 5.92 26.25
C ALA A 14 -7.28 6.54 24.91
N MET A 15 -5.97 6.59 24.62
CA MET A 15 -5.47 7.01 23.29
C MET A 15 -5.88 6.02 22.20
N SER A 16 -5.80 4.71 22.45
CA SER A 16 -6.22 3.69 21.47
C SER A 16 -7.72 3.73 21.16
N ALA A 17 -8.56 4.20 22.11
CA ALA A 17 -9.99 4.33 21.88
C ALA A 17 -10.36 5.44 20.88
N TRP A 18 -9.51 6.47 20.74
CA TRP A 18 -9.71 7.52 19.75
C TRP A 18 -9.13 7.17 18.38
N ASP A 19 -8.12 6.31 18.34
CA ASP A 19 -7.51 5.84 17.09
C ASP A 19 -8.39 4.83 16.34
N ASP A 20 -9.28 4.13 17.04
CA ASP A 20 -10.22 3.17 16.46
C ASP A 20 -11.63 3.36 17.05
N VAL A 21 -12.22 4.53 16.80
CA VAL A 21 -13.58 4.91 17.29
C VAL A 21 -14.65 3.91 16.84
N LEU A 22 -14.46 3.28 15.69
CA LEU A 22 -15.40 2.30 15.12
C LEU A 22 -15.11 0.86 15.55
N VAL A 23 -14.09 0.66 16.40
CA VAL A 23 -13.66 -0.66 16.90
C VAL A 23 -13.42 -1.65 15.74
N ILE A 24 -12.85 -1.15 14.64
CA ILE A 24 -12.60 -1.93 13.43
C ILE A 24 -11.59 -3.04 13.72
N ASP A 25 -10.60 -2.77 14.55
CA ASP A 25 -9.54 -3.73 14.88
C ASP A 25 -10.08 -5.01 15.54
N ASP A 26 -11.20 -4.94 16.26
CA ASP A 26 -11.82 -6.13 16.85
C ASP A 26 -12.49 -7.04 15.81
N GLN A 27 -12.82 -6.50 14.64
CA GLN A 27 -13.44 -7.24 13.54
C GLN A 27 -12.41 -7.89 12.61
N LEU A 28 -11.13 -7.53 12.74
CA LEU A 28 -10.05 -8.05 11.91
C LEU A 28 -9.65 -9.47 12.35
N SER A 29 -9.39 -10.32 11.38
CA SER A 29 -8.76 -11.62 11.62
C SER A 29 -7.33 -11.45 12.15
N SER A 30 -6.78 -12.54 12.72
CA SER A 30 -5.39 -12.55 13.18
C SER A 30 -4.39 -12.28 12.05
N GLU A 31 -4.65 -12.78 10.85
CA GLU A 31 -3.82 -12.54 9.67
C GLU A 31 -3.85 -11.09 9.23
N GLU A 32 -5.03 -10.46 9.21
CA GLU A 32 -5.18 -9.04 8.89
C GLU A 32 -4.50 -8.13 9.92
N LYS A 33 -4.54 -8.49 11.20
CA LYS A 33 -3.82 -7.78 12.28
C LYS A 33 -2.30 -7.87 12.10
N ILE A 34 -1.79 -9.04 11.75
CA ILE A 34 -0.36 -9.25 11.47
C ILE A 34 0.05 -8.43 10.25
N LEU A 35 -0.70 -8.50 9.16
CA LEU A 35 -0.46 -7.74 7.94
C LEU A 35 -0.41 -6.23 8.25
N LYS A 36 -1.44 -5.70 8.92
CA LYS A 36 -1.52 -4.31 9.34
C LYS A 36 -0.29 -3.89 10.14
N SER A 37 0.13 -4.70 11.12
CA SER A 37 1.30 -4.43 11.96
C SER A 37 2.60 -4.41 11.13
N SER A 38 2.77 -5.36 10.22
CA SER A 38 3.96 -5.45 9.35
C SER A 38 4.08 -4.24 8.43
N VAL A 39 2.96 -3.85 7.79
CA VAL A 39 2.94 -2.67 6.91
C VAL A 39 3.18 -1.39 7.71
N ARG A 40 2.59 -1.27 8.90
CA ARG A 40 2.84 -0.14 9.81
C ARG A 40 4.32 -0.01 10.17
N SER A 41 4.99 -1.11 10.53
CA SER A 41 6.43 -1.10 10.83
C SER A 41 7.24 -0.62 9.63
N TYR A 42 6.97 -1.14 8.44
CA TYR A 42 7.61 -0.68 7.21
C TYR A 42 7.40 0.83 6.98
N CYS A 43 6.18 1.30 7.12
CA CYS A 43 5.83 2.71 6.96
C CYS A 43 6.60 3.61 7.93
N GLN A 44 6.65 3.22 9.21
CA GLN A 44 7.33 4.00 10.26
C GLN A 44 8.86 3.96 10.14
N GLU A 45 9.43 2.82 9.77
CA GLU A 45 10.87 2.63 9.71
C GLU A 45 11.50 3.09 8.39
N LYS A 46 10.78 2.97 7.28
CA LYS A 46 11.31 3.23 5.94
C LYS A 46 10.72 4.46 5.26
N LEU A 47 9.42 4.66 5.31
CA LEU A 47 8.77 5.77 4.59
C LEU A 47 8.78 7.07 5.39
N LEU A 48 8.40 7.03 6.67
CA LEU A 48 8.30 8.23 7.51
C LEU A 48 9.62 9.02 7.62
N PRO A 49 10.82 8.40 7.79
CA PRO A 49 12.04 9.17 7.94
C PRO A 49 12.44 9.97 6.70
N ARG A 50 12.03 9.53 5.49
CA ARG A 50 12.42 10.15 4.22
C ARG A 50 11.44 11.18 3.69
N ILE A 51 10.14 11.11 4.10
CA ILE A 51 9.09 11.89 3.45
C ILE A 51 9.29 13.41 3.48
N ILE A 52 9.80 13.96 4.57
CA ILE A 52 9.97 15.41 4.72
C ILE A 52 11.03 15.93 3.75
N ASP A 53 12.16 15.22 3.66
CA ASP A 53 13.26 15.60 2.78
C ASP A 53 12.92 15.33 1.31
N ASP A 54 12.28 14.23 1.01
CA ASP A 54 11.80 13.91 -0.33
C ASP A 54 10.80 14.95 -0.82
N ASN A 55 9.84 15.35 0.00
CA ASN A 55 8.86 16.38 -0.34
C ASN A 55 9.52 17.76 -0.57
N ARG A 56 10.44 18.18 0.31
CA ARG A 56 11.14 19.47 0.17
C ARG A 56 12.02 19.56 -1.06
N ASN A 57 12.64 18.45 -1.45
CA ASN A 57 13.59 18.41 -2.55
C ASN A 57 12.97 17.91 -3.86
N GLU A 58 11.64 17.72 -3.89
CA GLU A 58 10.91 17.14 -5.04
C GLU A 58 11.55 15.82 -5.52
N ASN A 59 12.02 15.01 -4.56
CA ASN A 59 12.70 13.75 -4.82
C ASN A 59 11.75 12.57 -4.66
N PHE A 60 11.98 11.54 -5.47
CA PHE A 60 11.27 10.27 -5.35
C PHE A 60 12.23 9.11 -5.59
N SER A 61 12.38 8.22 -4.60
CA SER A 61 13.19 7.02 -4.74
C SER A 61 12.39 5.90 -5.41
N ARG A 62 12.88 5.44 -6.56
CA ARG A 62 12.29 4.27 -7.25
C ARG A 62 12.38 2.98 -6.43
N GLU A 63 13.31 2.90 -5.49
CA GLU A 63 13.50 1.74 -4.60
C GLU A 63 12.24 1.40 -3.80
N ILE A 64 11.38 2.40 -3.55
CA ILE A 64 10.09 2.20 -2.85
C ILE A 64 9.21 1.16 -3.55
N PHE A 65 9.23 1.10 -4.89
CA PHE A 65 8.48 0.06 -5.61
C PHE A 65 9.02 -1.34 -5.32
N ASN A 66 10.32 -1.50 -5.26
CA ASN A 66 10.95 -2.78 -4.98
C ASN A 66 10.68 -3.20 -3.51
N GLU A 67 10.80 -2.26 -2.57
CA GLU A 67 10.48 -2.49 -1.15
C GLU A 67 9.01 -2.93 -0.98
N MET A 68 8.07 -2.26 -1.65
CA MET A 68 6.65 -2.63 -1.63
C MET A 68 6.40 -3.97 -2.32
N GLY A 69 7.15 -4.28 -3.38
CA GLY A 69 7.08 -5.56 -4.07
C GLY A 69 7.58 -6.72 -3.18
N GLU A 70 8.70 -6.56 -2.51
CA GLU A 70 9.27 -7.57 -1.58
C GLU A 70 8.31 -7.87 -0.42
N LEU A 71 7.56 -6.87 0.03
CA LEU A 71 6.55 -7.02 1.09
C LEU A 71 5.21 -7.58 0.58
N GLY A 72 5.06 -7.84 -0.73
CA GLY A 72 3.82 -8.31 -1.32
C GLY A 72 2.67 -7.28 -1.29
N ILE A 73 3.00 -6.01 -1.16
CA ILE A 73 2.03 -4.89 -1.15
C ILE A 73 1.44 -4.66 -2.54
N LEU A 74 2.30 -4.75 -3.58
CA LEU A 74 1.88 -4.53 -4.96
C LEU A 74 1.08 -5.73 -5.47
N GLY A 75 -0.13 -5.48 -5.94
CA GLY A 75 -1.04 -6.53 -6.39
C GLY A 75 -1.57 -7.42 -5.26
N SER A 76 -1.58 -6.96 -4.01
CA SER A 76 -1.83 -7.77 -2.82
C SER A 76 -3.10 -8.63 -2.87
N TYR A 77 -4.19 -8.16 -3.50
CA TYR A 77 -5.45 -8.92 -3.61
C TYR A 77 -5.56 -9.76 -4.90
N LEU A 78 -4.55 -9.75 -5.77
CA LEU A 78 -4.53 -10.57 -6.97
C LEU A 78 -4.01 -11.98 -6.66
N HIS A 79 -4.55 -12.98 -7.32
CA HIS A 79 -4.16 -14.38 -7.11
C HIS A 79 -3.20 -14.86 -8.21
N GLY A 80 -2.14 -15.55 -7.82
CA GLY A 80 -1.11 -16.03 -8.74
C GLY A 80 -0.10 -14.93 -9.14
N TYR A 81 0.73 -15.23 -10.10
CA TYR A 81 1.73 -14.34 -10.71
C TYR A 81 2.68 -13.66 -9.71
N GLY A 82 2.94 -14.31 -8.57
CA GLY A 82 3.79 -13.75 -7.50
C GLY A 82 3.10 -12.73 -6.59
N CYS A 83 1.81 -12.51 -6.74
CA CYS A 83 1.00 -11.66 -5.88
C CYS A 83 0.60 -12.39 -4.59
N ALA A 84 0.33 -11.64 -3.51
CA ALA A 84 0.06 -12.20 -2.19
C ALA A 84 -1.30 -12.91 -2.07
N GLY A 85 -2.28 -12.60 -2.91
CA GLY A 85 -3.59 -13.26 -2.92
C GLY A 85 -4.44 -12.96 -1.69
N THR A 86 -4.30 -11.80 -1.09
CA THR A 86 -5.05 -11.38 0.10
C THR A 86 -6.48 -10.93 -0.28
N ASN A 87 -7.26 -10.56 0.73
CA ASN A 87 -8.61 -10.02 0.52
C ASN A 87 -8.61 -8.48 0.40
N TYR A 88 -9.77 -7.90 0.06
CA TYR A 88 -9.92 -6.45 -0.06
C TYR A 88 -9.80 -5.70 1.27
N VAL A 89 -10.10 -6.34 2.40
CA VAL A 89 -9.88 -5.75 3.73
C VAL A 89 -8.40 -5.55 3.96
N SER A 90 -7.59 -6.56 3.68
CA SER A 90 -6.13 -6.48 3.72
C SER A 90 -5.58 -5.36 2.84
N TYR A 91 -6.08 -5.22 1.61
CA TYR A 91 -5.71 -4.11 0.72
C TYR A 91 -6.06 -2.75 1.32
N GLY A 92 -7.24 -2.62 1.91
CA GLY A 92 -7.68 -1.40 2.60
C GLY A 92 -6.79 -1.05 3.80
N LEU A 93 -6.36 -2.04 4.57
CA LEU A 93 -5.44 -1.85 5.70
C LEU A 93 -4.06 -1.40 5.23
N ILE A 94 -3.53 -2.00 4.16
CA ILE A 94 -2.28 -1.57 3.52
C ILE A 94 -2.39 -0.11 3.09
N ALA A 95 -3.44 0.22 2.35
CA ALA A 95 -3.68 1.58 1.87
C ALA A 95 -3.75 2.60 3.02
N ARG A 96 -4.46 2.27 4.10
CA ARG A 96 -4.58 3.11 5.30
C ARG A 96 -3.23 3.38 5.97
N GLU A 97 -2.41 2.36 6.17
CA GLU A 97 -1.11 2.53 6.83
C GLU A 97 -0.14 3.37 5.98
N ILE A 98 -0.15 3.19 4.66
CA ILE A 98 0.68 4.00 3.74
C ILE A 98 0.16 5.43 3.64
N GLU A 99 -1.17 5.64 3.52
CA GLU A 99 -1.80 6.96 3.49
C GLU A 99 -1.49 7.78 4.75
N ASN A 100 -1.35 7.12 5.89
CA ASN A 100 -1.00 7.77 7.16
C ASN A 100 0.41 8.39 7.14
N ILE A 101 1.26 8.01 6.20
CA ILE A 101 2.58 8.63 5.98
C ILE A 101 2.48 9.73 4.93
N ASP A 102 2.00 9.37 3.73
CA ASP A 102 1.85 10.32 2.63
C ASP A 102 0.96 9.76 1.50
N SER A 103 0.10 10.62 0.97
CA SER A 103 -0.81 10.30 -0.13
C SER A 103 -0.10 9.93 -1.43
N ALA A 104 1.10 10.46 -1.69
CA ALA A 104 1.86 10.12 -2.89
C ALA A 104 2.29 8.64 -2.87
N TYR A 105 2.79 8.16 -1.73
CA TYR A 105 3.15 6.75 -1.57
C TYR A 105 1.94 5.82 -1.71
N ARG A 106 0.80 6.20 -1.12
CA ARG A 106 -0.44 5.44 -1.29
C ARG A 106 -0.91 5.46 -2.75
N SER A 107 -0.79 6.59 -3.45
CA SER A 107 -1.16 6.72 -4.86
C SER A 107 -0.32 5.81 -5.75
N ILE A 108 1.00 5.73 -5.53
CA ILE A 108 1.89 4.82 -6.23
C ILE A 108 1.41 3.37 -6.09
N MET A 109 1.19 2.92 -4.86
CA MET A 109 0.71 1.57 -4.57
C MET A 109 -0.63 1.30 -5.26
N SER A 110 -1.58 2.23 -5.18
CA SER A 110 -2.91 2.03 -5.74
C SER A 110 -2.93 2.09 -7.28
N VAL A 111 -2.14 2.97 -7.90
CA VAL A 111 -2.03 3.03 -9.36
C VAL A 111 -1.43 1.73 -9.89
N GLN A 112 -0.30 1.29 -9.33
CA GLN A 112 0.34 0.05 -9.72
C GLN A 112 -0.61 -1.15 -9.58
N THR A 113 -1.28 -1.28 -8.43
CA THR A 113 -2.13 -2.43 -8.11
C THR A 113 -3.46 -2.38 -8.85
N SER A 114 -4.21 -1.25 -8.73
CA SER A 114 -5.61 -1.20 -9.16
C SER A 114 -5.77 -0.75 -10.61
N LEU A 115 -4.97 0.23 -11.06
CA LEU A 115 -5.12 0.79 -12.41
C LEU A 115 -4.28 0.04 -13.45
N VAL A 116 -3.21 -0.63 -13.05
CA VAL A 116 -2.33 -1.35 -13.99
C VAL A 116 -2.50 -2.86 -13.84
N MET A 117 -2.09 -3.41 -12.70
CA MET A 117 -2.06 -4.87 -12.51
C MET A 117 -3.45 -5.49 -12.61
N PHE A 118 -4.47 -4.88 -11.98
CA PHE A 118 -5.82 -5.42 -12.03
C PHE A 118 -6.38 -5.47 -13.45
N HIS A 119 -6.12 -4.45 -14.28
CA HIS A 119 -6.62 -4.43 -15.66
C HIS A 119 -5.92 -5.51 -16.52
N ILE A 120 -4.61 -5.69 -16.38
CA ILE A 120 -3.89 -6.77 -17.04
C ILE A 120 -4.41 -8.13 -16.55
N TYR A 121 -4.62 -8.28 -15.25
CA TYR A 121 -5.14 -9.49 -14.63
C TYR A 121 -6.53 -9.86 -15.16
N GLN A 122 -7.41 -8.89 -15.28
CA GLN A 122 -8.80 -9.11 -15.66
C GLN A 122 -8.98 -9.27 -17.18
N PHE A 123 -8.27 -8.48 -17.97
CA PHE A 123 -8.54 -8.31 -19.39
C PHE A 123 -7.36 -8.71 -20.30
N GLY A 124 -6.17 -8.91 -19.75
CA GLY A 124 -5.00 -9.32 -20.52
C GLY A 124 -5.10 -10.76 -21.01
N THR A 125 -4.40 -11.07 -22.09
CA THR A 125 -4.17 -12.46 -22.53
C THR A 125 -3.28 -13.18 -21.51
N ASP A 126 -3.29 -14.52 -21.51
CA ASP A 126 -2.44 -15.30 -20.60
C ASP A 126 -0.95 -14.97 -20.78
N ALA A 127 -0.50 -14.79 -22.03
CA ALA A 127 0.87 -14.36 -22.31
C ALA A 127 1.20 -12.99 -21.70
N GLN A 128 0.28 -12.02 -21.77
CA GLN A 128 0.47 -10.72 -21.15
C GLN A 128 0.50 -10.80 -19.61
N LYS A 129 -0.37 -11.62 -19.03
CA LYS A 129 -0.39 -11.85 -17.58
C LYS A 129 0.92 -12.44 -17.08
N GLU A 130 1.41 -13.48 -17.76
CA GLU A 130 2.66 -14.16 -17.42
C GLU A 130 3.88 -13.25 -17.60
N GLU A 131 3.87 -12.39 -18.61
CA GLU A 131 4.98 -11.47 -18.88
C GLU A 131 5.03 -10.31 -17.90
N TYR A 132 3.88 -9.64 -17.64
CA TYR A 132 3.88 -8.36 -16.92
C TYR A 132 3.60 -8.48 -15.42
N LEU A 133 2.65 -9.33 -15.01
CA LEU A 133 2.20 -9.34 -13.62
C LEU A 133 3.31 -9.70 -12.62
N PRO A 134 4.17 -10.70 -12.84
CA PRO A 134 5.23 -11.01 -11.89
C PRO A 134 6.24 -9.88 -11.71
N ARG A 135 6.54 -9.17 -12.80
CA ARG A 135 7.49 -8.05 -12.78
C ARG A 135 6.90 -6.80 -12.13
N LEU A 136 5.60 -6.55 -12.36
CA LEU A 136 4.85 -5.48 -11.69
C LEU A 136 4.71 -5.76 -10.19
N ALA A 137 4.43 -7.01 -9.81
CA ALA A 137 4.31 -7.40 -8.40
C ALA A 137 5.61 -7.20 -7.62
N LYS A 138 6.77 -7.41 -8.26
CA LYS A 138 8.08 -7.16 -7.65
C LYS A 138 8.55 -5.70 -7.71
N GLY A 139 7.80 -4.83 -8.38
CA GLY A 139 8.22 -3.44 -8.60
C GLY A 139 9.36 -3.28 -9.60
N GLU A 140 9.72 -4.32 -10.37
CA GLU A 140 10.76 -4.26 -11.41
C GLU A 140 10.36 -3.34 -12.55
N ILE A 141 9.09 -3.29 -12.88
CA ILE A 141 8.49 -2.36 -13.83
C ILE A 141 7.37 -1.56 -13.18
N ILE A 142 7.21 -0.34 -13.64
CA ILE A 142 6.20 0.59 -13.13
C ILE A 142 5.21 0.85 -14.25
N GLY A 143 3.94 0.69 -13.94
CA GLY A 143 2.85 1.02 -14.83
C GLY A 143 2.15 2.31 -14.43
N SER A 144 1.58 2.98 -15.39
CA SER A 144 0.72 4.13 -15.15
C SER A 144 -0.41 4.19 -16.19
N CYS A 145 -1.47 4.90 -15.85
CA CYS A 145 -2.55 5.19 -16.77
C CYS A 145 -2.38 6.61 -17.31
N LEU A 146 -2.18 6.74 -18.61
CA LEU A 146 -2.10 8.04 -19.28
C LEU A 146 -3.52 8.48 -19.66
N LEU A 147 -4.01 9.52 -18.98
CA LEU A 147 -5.35 10.05 -19.25
C LEU A 147 -5.33 11.30 -20.11
N TYR A 148 -4.38 12.20 -19.88
CA TYR A 148 -4.36 13.53 -20.51
C TYR A 148 -3.24 13.74 -21.53
N THR A 149 -2.27 12.86 -21.62
CA THR A 149 -1.09 13.03 -22.48
C THR A 149 -1.05 12.07 -23.67
N SER A 150 -2.03 11.18 -23.77
CA SER A 150 -2.12 10.24 -24.89
C SER A 150 -2.87 10.90 -26.04
N PRO A 151 -2.29 10.95 -27.26
CA PRO A 151 -3.04 11.26 -28.46
C PRO A 151 -3.93 10.08 -28.85
N SER A 152 -4.90 9.77 -27.99
CA SER A 152 -5.92 8.77 -28.30
C SER A 152 -6.91 9.36 -29.31
N PRO A 153 -7.37 8.59 -30.31
CA PRO A 153 -8.47 9.01 -31.17
C PRO A 153 -9.75 9.40 -30.42
N ARG A 154 -9.86 9.03 -29.16
CA ARG A 154 -10.96 9.43 -28.27
C ARG A 154 -10.80 10.85 -27.71
N ASP A 155 -9.57 11.39 -27.70
CA ASP A 155 -9.27 12.70 -27.13
C ASP A 155 -9.34 13.82 -28.20
N GLY A 156 -9.64 13.47 -29.44
CA GLY A 156 -9.63 14.37 -30.59
C GLY A 156 -11.02 14.83 -31.10
N THR A 157 -12.07 14.62 -30.30
CA THR A 157 -13.44 15.05 -30.68
C THR A 157 -14.08 15.90 -29.62
#